data_0fbe42c37e2ce0aaa750e04970d45d3b
#
_entry.id   0fbe42c37e2ce0aaa750e04970d45d3b
#
_cell.length_a   1.000
_cell.length_b   1.000
_cell.length_c   1.000
_cell.angle_alpha   90.00
_cell.angle_beta   90.00
_cell.angle_gamma   90.00
#
_symmetry.space_group_name_H-M   'P 1'
#
loop_
_entity.id
_entity.type
_entity.pdbx_description
1 polymer ?
#
loop_
_entity_poly.entity_id
_entity_poly.type
_entity_poly.pdbx_seq_one_letter_code
_entity_poly.pdbx_strand_id
1 'polypeptide(L)'
;SAAGHPGEDARLYDTVKAVGMELCPELGITIPVGKDSMSMQTRWSEEGADKTVTSPLSLVVTGFAPVLDIRQTLTPVLRMDKGLTDLILIDLGRGQNRMGASILAQTYGKLGKQAPDVDDAEDLKAFFAVIQGLNADGHLLAYHDRSDGGLLTSVMEMAFAGHCGLNLTLDCLADSASQLPAILFNEELGAVIQVRQDATADVLAQFSAAGLGECVDVIGQPLNNSEVTITFNGEKVFAGQRGELQRQWAETSFQIQRMRDNADCAQQEFDVL
;
A
#
# COMPACT_ATOMS: atom_id res chain seq x y z
N SER A 1 -19.42 -13.59 1.21
CA SER A 1 -20.16 -13.06 0.07
C SER A 1 -21.62 -12.83 0.42
N ALA A 2 -22.35 -12.20 -0.50
CA ALA A 2 -23.78 -11.93 -0.42
C ALA A 2 -24.60 -12.87 -1.34
N ALA A 3 -24.17 -14.12 -1.50
CA ALA A 3 -24.83 -15.10 -2.37
C ALA A 3 -26.33 -15.21 -2.05
N GLY A 4 -27.14 -15.33 -3.10
CA GLY A 4 -28.58 -15.31 -3.01
C GLY A 4 -29.25 -13.91 -3.12
N HIS A 5 -28.43 -12.83 -3.09
CA HIS A 5 -28.90 -11.49 -3.43
C HIS A 5 -28.78 -11.24 -4.94
N PRO A 6 -29.60 -10.35 -5.52
CA PRO A 6 -29.61 -10.12 -6.97
C PRO A 6 -28.22 -9.74 -7.51
N GLY A 7 -27.71 -10.54 -8.45
CA GLY A 7 -26.41 -10.33 -9.10
C GLY A 7 -25.18 -10.84 -8.34
N GLU A 8 -25.29 -11.18 -7.07
CA GLU A 8 -24.12 -11.55 -6.24
C GLU A 8 -23.57 -12.96 -6.56
N ASP A 9 -24.43 -13.89 -7.00
CA ASP A 9 -23.98 -15.22 -7.41
C ASP A 9 -23.10 -15.16 -8.66
N ALA A 10 -23.45 -14.29 -9.62
CA ALA A 10 -22.62 -14.05 -10.80
C ALA A 10 -21.27 -13.41 -10.43
N ARG A 11 -21.29 -12.42 -9.56
CA ARG A 11 -20.04 -11.77 -9.08
C ARG A 11 -19.12 -12.73 -8.36
N LEU A 12 -19.68 -13.64 -7.54
CA LEU A 12 -18.90 -14.70 -6.89
C LEU A 12 -18.24 -15.61 -7.91
N TYR A 13 -19.00 -16.06 -8.92
CA TYR A 13 -18.47 -16.88 -10.00
C TYR A 13 -17.35 -16.17 -10.77
N ASP A 14 -17.57 -14.90 -11.15
CA ASP A 14 -16.59 -14.11 -11.90
C ASP A 14 -15.28 -13.91 -11.08
N THR A 15 -15.40 -13.67 -9.77
CA THR A 15 -14.24 -13.55 -8.87
C THR A 15 -13.44 -14.84 -8.79
N VAL A 16 -14.11 -15.99 -8.60
CA VAL A 16 -13.45 -17.29 -8.53
C VAL A 16 -12.80 -17.65 -9.88
N LYS A 17 -13.47 -17.33 -10.98
CA LYS A 17 -12.91 -17.54 -12.32
C LYS A 17 -11.65 -16.69 -12.55
N ALA A 18 -11.74 -15.38 -12.31
CA ALA A 18 -10.62 -14.46 -12.52
C ALA A 18 -9.38 -14.86 -11.70
N VAL A 19 -9.57 -15.21 -10.44
CA VAL A 19 -8.44 -15.59 -9.57
C VAL A 19 -7.95 -17.00 -9.84
N GLY A 20 -8.86 -17.98 -9.85
CA GLY A 20 -8.49 -19.41 -9.87
C GLY A 20 -8.20 -19.97 -11.25
N MET A 21 -8.79 -19.42 -12.30
CA MET A 21 -8.65 -19.94 -13.67
C MET A 21 -7.81 -19.06 -14.59
N GLU A 22 -7.62 -17.79 -14.23
CA GLU A 22 -6.87 -16.83 -15.03
C GLU A 22 -5.59 -16.43 -14.29
N LEU A 23 -5.66 -15.60 -13.25
CA LEU A 23 -4.50 -15.02 -12.58
C LEU A 23 -3.55 -16.07 -11.96
N CYS A 24 -4.05 -17.03 -11.17
CA CYS A 24 -3.18 -18.02 -10.53
C CYS A 24 -2.40 -18.88 -11.51
N PRO A 25 -3.01 -19.41 -12.61
CA PRO A 25 -2.25 -20.12 -13.65
C PRO A 25 -1.20 -19.23 -14.33
N GLU A 26 -1.52 -17.97 -14.63
CA GLU A 26 -0.56 -17.02 -15.25
C GLU A 26 0.61 -16.75 -14.33
N LEU A 27 0.38 -16.58 -13.02
CA LEU A 27 1.43 -16.41 -12.02
C LEU A 27 2.22 -17.70 -11.69
N GLY A 28 1.73 -18.86 -12.13
CA GLY A 28 2.33 -20.15 -11.80
C GLY A 28 2.13 -20.55 -10.34
N ILE A 29 1.07 -20.07 -9.69
CA ILE A 29 0.69 -20.40 -8.31
C ILE A 29 -0.62 -21.17 -8.28
N THR A 30 -0.93 -21.80 -7.14
CA THR A 30 -2.18 -22.53 -6.95
C THR A 30 -2.80 -22.24 -5.58
N ILE A 31 -4.12 -22.27 -5.53
CA ILE A 31 -4.90 -22.20 -4.29
C ILE A 31 -5.42 -23.62 -4.02
N PRO A 32 -4.75 -24.41 -3.15
CA PRO A 32 -5.09 -25.83 -2.94
C PRO A 32 -6.33 -26.02 -2.08
N VAL A 33 -6.72 -25.03 -1.31
CA VAL A 33 -7.88 -25.06 -0.42
C VAL A 33 -8.59 -23.70 -0.39
N GLY A 34 -9.89 -23.73 -0.18
CA GLY A 34 -10.70 -22.53 0.00
C GLY A 34 -11.80 -22.78 1.04
N LYS A 35 -12.29 -21.69 1.60
CA LYS A 35 -13.45 -21.68 2.50
C LYS A 35 -14.38 -20.53 2.10
N ASP A 36 -15.58 -20.87 1.70
CA ASP A 36 -16.58 -19.90 1.28
C ASP A 36 -17.55 -19.55 2.41
N SER A 37 -17.72 -18.25 2.65
CA SER A 37 -18.78 -17.70 3.48
C SER A 37 -19.84 -17.10 2.57
N MET A 38 -20.82 -17.92 2.19
CA MET A 38 -21.74 -17.64 1.07
C MET A 38 -22.77 -16.57 1.37
N SER A 39 -23.20 -16.41 2.64
CA SER A 39 -24.23 -15.43 2.99
C SER A 39 -23.98 -14.87 4.39
N MET A 40 -22.94 -14.05 4.49
CA MET A 40 -22.58 -13.37 5.74
C MET A 40 -23.45 -12.14 5.95
N GLN A 41 -24.14 -12.09 7.06
CA GLN A 41 -24.93 -10.94 7.47
C GLN A 41 -25.01 -10.84 8.99
N THR A 42 -25.13 -9.61 9.47
CA THR A 42 -25.45 -9.30 10.86
C THR A 42 -26.85 -8.73 10.93
N ARG A 43 -27.64 -9.23 11.87
CA ARG A 43 -29.00 -8.75 12.14
C ARG A 43 -29.10 -8.32 13.58
N TRP A 44 -29.76 -7.20 13.84
CA TRP A 44 -30.06 -6.71 15.18
C TRP A 44 -31.36 -5.89 15.18
N SER A 45 -31.91 -5.65 16.36
CA SER A 45 -33.04 -4.74 16.53
C SER A 45 -32.55 -3.52 17.30
N GLU A 46 -32.91 -2.34 16.82
CA GLU A 46 -32.58 -1.05 17.42
C GLU A 46 -33.79 -0.13 17.35
N GLU A 47 -34.19 0.42 18.47
CA GLU A 47 -35.37 1.28 18.60
C GLU A 47 -36.66 0.64 18.07
N GLY A 48 -36.80 -0.67 18.19
CA GLY A 48 -37.97 -1.44 17.72
C GLY A 48 -37.98 -1.72 16.21
N ALA A 49 -36.93 -1.37 15.47
CA ALA A 49 -36.76 -1.70 14.08
C ALA A 49 -35.70 -2.78 13.85
N ASP A 50 -35.98 -3.77 13.03
CA ASP A 50 -35.04 -4.79 12.64
C ASP A 50 -34.08 -4.21 11.58
N LYS A 51 -32.80 -4.35 11.86
CA LYS A 51 -31.68 -3.90 10.98
C LYS A 51 -30.88 -5.09 10.49
N THR A 52 -30.37 -4.97 9.27
CA THR A 52 -29.52 -6.00 8.66
C THR A 52 -28.39 -5.32 7.87
N VAL A 53 -27.18 -5.82 8.06
CA VAL A 53 -26.04 -5.52 7.19
C VAL A 53 -25.58 -6.82 6.55
N THR A 54 -25.51 -6.82 5.23
CA THR A 54 -25.02 -7.95 4.43
C THR A 54 -23.59 -7.66 4.00
N SER A 55 -22.68 -8.61 4.23
CA SER A 55 -21.29 -8.48 3.81
C SER A 55 -21.20 -8.47 2.28
N PRO A 56 -20.48 -7.52 1.68
CA PRO A 56 -20.22 -7.54 0.24
C PRO A 56 -19.34 -8.72 -0.13
N LEU A 57 -19.25 -9.02 -1.43
CA LEU A 57 -18.26 -9.95 -1.96
C LEU A 57 -16.85 -9.46 -1.58
N SER A 58 -16.10 -10.31 -0.91
CA SER A 58 -14.70 -10.04 -0.50
C SER A 58 -13.89 -11.32 -0.67
N LEU A 59 -12.66 -11.17 -1.13
CA LEU A 59 -11.69 -12.26 -1.24
C LEU A 59 -10.53 -11.99 -0.29
N VAL A 60 -10.26 -12.94 0.60
CA VAL A 60 -9.08 -12.92 1.47
C VAL A 60 -8.15 -14.06 1.03
N VAL A 61 -6.94 -13.72 0.65
CA VAL A 61 -5.91 -14.68 0.22
C VAL A 61 -4.77 -14.70 1.23
N THR A 62 -4.38 -15.89 1.64
CA THR A 62 -3.20 -16.10 2.48
C THR A 62 -2.14 -16.83 1.67
N GLY A 63 -0.97 -16.21 1.53
CA GLY A 63 0.18 -16.80 0.86
C GLY A 63 1.11 -17.51 1.86
N PHE A 64 1.66 -18.65 1.46
CA PHE A 64 2.68 -19.36 2.21
C PHE A 64 3.92 -19.56 1.34
N ALA A 65 5.07 -19.18 1.88
CA ALA A 65 6.36 -19.41 1.24
C ALA A 65 7.43 -19.76 2.28
N PRO A 66 8.43 -20.60 1.96
CA PRO A 66 9.59 -20.83 2.82
C PRO A 66 10.45 -19.57 2.88
N VAL A 67 10.84 -19.14 4.07
CA VAL A 67 11.88 -18.12 4.26
C VAL A 67 13.22 -18.81 4.36
N LEU A 68 14.09 -18.59 3.39
CA LEU A 68 15.41 -19.25 3.32
C LEU A 68 16.42 -18.63 4.27
N ASP A 69 16.38 -17.31 4.46
CA ASP A 69 17.25 -16.57 5.37
C ASP A 69 16.49 -15.42 6.04
N ILE A 70 16.16 -15.59 7.32
CA ILE A 70 15.42 -14.58 8.10
C ILE A 70 16.19 -13.26 8.28
N ARG A 71 17.51 -13.23 8.06
CA ARG A 71 18.33 -12.02 8.15
C ARG A 71 18.09 -11.08 6.98
N GLN A 72 17.49 -11.56 5.89
CA GLN A 72 17.14 -10.79 4.70
C GLN A 72 15.69 -10.29 4.74
N THR A 73 15.03 -10.35 5.90
CA THR A 73 13.68 -9.80 6.07
C THR A 73 13.73 -8.27 5.95
N LEU A 74 12.96 -7.74 5.01
CA LEU A 74 12.75 -6.30 4.84
C LEU A 74 11.58 -5.83 5.72
N THR A 75 11.67 -4.59 6.15
CA THR A 75 10.62 -3.90 6.92
C THR A 75 10.41 -2.50 6.34
N PRO A 76 9.33 -1.81 6.68
CA PRO A 76 9.12 -0.41 6.28
C PRO A 76 10.03 0.59 7.02
N VAL A 77 10.83 0.16 7.98
CA VAL A 77 11.69 1.04 8.79
C VAL A 77 12.76 1.70 7.92
N LEU A 78 12.65 3.00 7.70
CA LEU A 78 13.65 3.76 6.97
C LEU A 78 14.99 3.81 7.73
N ARG A 79 16.07 3.49 7.03
CA ARG A 79 17.41 3.36 7.59
C ARG A 79 18.17 4.67 7.44
N MET A 80 18.32 5.39 8.55
CA MET A 80 19.05 6.66 8.60
C MET A 80 20.56 6.47 8.85
N ASP A 81 20.98 5.25 9.19
CA ASP A 81 22.37 4.87 9.48
C ASP A 81 23.19 4.47 8.22
N LYS A 82 22.59 4.55 7.02
CA LYS A 82 23.19 4.08 5.77
C LYS A 82 23.75 5.19 4.87
N GLY A 83 23.88 6.42 5.39
CA GLY A 83 24.31 7.58 4.62
C GLY A 83 23.20 8.14 3.75
N LEU A 84 23.54 8.68 2.57
CA LEU A 84 22.55 9.21 1.64
C LEU A 84 21.80 8.06 0.97
N THR A 85 20.48 8.15 1.00
CA THR A 85 19.59 7.15 0.42
C THR A 85 18.48 7.80 -0.38
N ASP A 86 17.96 7.09 -1.37
CA ASP A 86 16.83 7.49 -2.18
C ASP A 86 15.61 6.61 -1.88
N LEU A 87 14.43 7.18 -2.04
CA LEU A 87 13.15 6.49 -2.08
C LEU A 87 12.72 6.35 -3.53
N ILE A 88 12.41 5.12 -3.93
CA ILE A 88 11.96 4.79 -5.28
C ILE A 88 10.55 4.25 -5.18
N LEU A 89 9.63 4.84 -5.93
CA LEU A 89 8.30 4.29 -6.19
C LEU A 89 8.39 3.28 -7.33
N ILE A 90 7.76 2.13 -7.15
CA ILE A 90 7.45 1.18 -8.21
C ILE A 90 5.93 1.23 -8.43
N ASP A 91 5.49 1.59 -9.63
CA ASP A 91 4.09 1.73 -10.02
C ASP A 91 3.71 0.75 -11.14
N LEU A 92 3.17 -0.42 -10.78
CA LEU A 92 2.71 -1.41 -11.77
C LEU A 92 1.40 -0.99 -12.46
N GLY A 93 0.72 0.04 -11.96
CA GLY A 93 -0.42 0.67 -12.64
C GLY A 93 -0.02 1.52 -13.84
N ARG A 94 1.29 1.72 -14.09
CA ARG A 94 1.84 2.46 -15.22
C ARG A 94 1.18 3.83 -15.42
N GLY A 95 0.97 4.55 -14.30
CA GLY A 95 0.40 5.90 -14.31
C GLY A 95 -1.12 5.97 -14.56
N GLN A 96 -1.84 4.84 -14.52
CA GLN A 96 -3.31 4.86 -14.65
C GLN A 96 -4.00 5.55 -13.46
N ASN A 97 -3.41 5.48 -12.27
CA ASN A 97 -3.86 6.20 -11.07
C ASN A 97 -5.36 5.98 -10.79
N ARG A 98 -5.85 4.73 -10.90
CA ARG A 98 -7.26 4.36 -10.69
C ARG A 98 -7.63 4.51 -9.22
N MET A 99 -8.71 5.24 -8.95
CA MET A 99 -9.15 5.62 -7.60
C MET A 99 -10.38 4.84 -7.12
N GLY A 100 -10.89 3.90 -7.92
CA GLY A 100 -12.08 3.12 -7.54
C GLY A 100 -11.84 2.25 -6.31
N ALA A 101 -12.79 2.28 -5.40
CA ALA A 101 -12.77 1.59 -4.10
C ALA A 101 -11.63 1.99 -3.15
N SER A 102 -10.80 2.99 -3.49
CA SER A 102 -9.72 3.48 -2.61
C SER A 102 -10.27 3.98 -1.26
N ILE A 103 -9.42 3.96 -0.25
CA ILE A 103 -9.76 4.51 1.08
C ILE A 103 -10.16 5.98 0.97
N LEU A 104 -9.49 6.76 0.12
CA LEU A 104 -9.91 8.14 -0.10
C LEU A 104 -11.34 8.23 -0.66
N ALA A 105 -11.68 7.41 -1.66
CA ALA A 105 -13.03 7.37 -2.21
C ALA A 105 -14.08 6.98 -1.14
N GLN A 106 -13.78 5.99 -0.32
CA GLN A 106 -14.64 5.54 0.78
C GLN A 106 -14.84 6.66 1.83
N THR A 107 -13.78 7.39 2.19
CA THR A 107 -13.85 8.52 3.14
C THR A 107 -14.85 9.59 2.66
N TYR A 108 -14.95 9.80 1.35
CA TYR A 108 -15.95 10.71 0.76
C TYR A 108 -17.29 10.05 0.45
N GLY A 109 -17.53 8.82 0.89
CA GLY A 109 -18.77 8.07 0.59
C GLY A 109 -18.95 7.79 -0.91
N LYS A 110 -17.85 7.63 -1.64
CA LYS A 110 -17.83 7.37 -3.09
C LYS A 110 -17.20 6.00 -3.35
N LEU A 111 -17.62 5.37 -4.43
CA LEU A 111 -17.00 4.12 -4.88
C LEU A 111 -15.94 4.35 -5.96
N GLY A 112 -16.06 5.41 -6.75
CA GLY A 112 -15.23 5.63 -7.93
C GLY A 112 -15.70 4.83 -9.16
N LYS A 113 -14.94 4.95 -10.26
CA LYS A 113 -15.34 4.32 -11.53
C LYS A 113 -14.51 3.08 -11.88
N GLN A 114 -13.21 3.15 -11.63
CA GLN A 114 -12.26 2.09 -11.98
C GLN A 114 -11.40 1.79 -10.75
N ALA A 115 -11.36 0.54 -10.34
CA ALA A 115 -10.45 0.06 -9.31
C ALA A 115 -9.10 -0.34 -9.94
N PRO A 116 -8.00 -0.32 -9.16
CA PRO A 116 -6.76 -0.97 -9.54
C PRO A 116 -6.97 -2.44 -9.95
N ASP A 117 -6.15 -2.91 -10.87
CA ASP A 117 -6.20 -4.30 -11.36
C ASP A 117 -4.79 -4.80 -11.67
N VAL A 118 -4.64 -6.11 -11.85
CA VAL A 118 -3.45 -6.73 -12.43
C VAL A 118 -3.63 -6.71 -13.95
N ASP A 119 -3.14 -5.66 -14.62
CA ASP A 119 -3.28 -5.52 -16.07
C ASP A 119 -2.38 -6.49 -16.83
N ASP A 120 -1.21 -6.83 -16.25
CA ASP A 120 -0.25 -7.79 -16.79
C ASP A 120 0.37 -8.64 -15.66
N ALA A 121 0.10 -9.93 -15.67
CA ALA A 121 0.66 -10.86 -14.70
C ALA A 121 2.19 -11.02 -14.84
N GLU A 122 2.75 -10.83 -16.04
CA GLU A 122 4.20 -10.87 -16.25
C GLU A 122 4.91 -9.69 -15.60
N ASP A 123 4.31 -8.48 -15.59
CA ASP A 123 4.83 -7.33 -14.84
C ASP A 123 4.92 -7.65 -13.34
N LEU A 124 3.90 -8.29 -12.77
CA LEU A 124 3.91 -8.69 -11.35
C LEU A 124 4.98 -9.74 -11.06
N LYS A 125 5.19 -10.73 -11.95
CA LYS A 125 6.25 -11.73 -11.83
C LYS A 125 7.64 -11.09 -11.95
N ALA A 126 7.82 -10.20 -12.91
CA ALA A 126 9.07 -9.48 -13.13
C ALA A 126 9.40 -8.59 -11.91
N PHE A 127 8.42 -7.86 -11.39
CA PHE A 127 8.56 -7.07 -10.16
C PHE A 127 9.03 -7.93 -8.99
N PHE A 128 8.34 -9.05 -8.73
CA PHE A 128 8.71 -9.95 -7.64
C PHE A 128 10.14 -10.49 -7.81
N ALA A 129 10.52 -10.89 -9.02
CA ALA A 129 11.86 -11.41 -9.31
C ALA A 129 12.95 -10.35 -9.07
N VAL A 130 12.73 -9.11 -9.52
CA VAL A 130 13.68 -8.00 -9.30
C VAL A 130 13.81 -7.68 -7.81
N ILE A 131 12.69 -7.55 -7.08
CA ILE A 131 12.72 -7.30 -5.62
C ILE A 131 13.48 -8.40 -4.88
N GLN A 132 13.24 -9.68 -5.19
CA GLN A 132 13.94 -10.79 -4.55
C GLN A 132 15.44 -10.76 -4.88
N GLY A 133 15.83 -10.47 -6.13
CA GLY A 133 17.24 -10.33 -6.53
C GLY A 133 17.93 -9.18 -5.79
N LEU A 134 17.35 -7.98 -5.82
CA LEU A 134 17.87 -6.80 -5.12
C LEU A 134 18.01 -7.02 -3.61
N ASN A 135 17.07 -7.73 -3.00
CA ASN A 135 17.14 -8.07 -1.58
C ASN A 135 18.26 -9.08 -1.29
N ALA A 136 18.40 -10.12 -2.10
CA ALA A 136 19.48 -11.11 -1.97
C ALA A 136 20.87 -10.46 -2.11
N ASP A 137 21.00 -9.48 -3.00
CA ASP A 137 22.24 -8.73 -3.23
C ASP A 137 22.48 -7.61 -2.19
N GLY A 138 21.54 -7.39 -1.28
CA GLY A 138 21.64 -6.41 -0.19
C GLY A 138 21.53 -4.95 -0.63
N HIS A 139 20.87 -4.68 -1.77
CA HIS A 139 20.59 -3.33 -2.26
C HIS A 139 19.43 -2.66 -1.55
N LEU A 140 18.43 -3.45 -1.08
CA LEU A 140 17.25 -2.92 -0.41
C LEU A 140 17.52 -2.66 1.08
N LEU A 141 17.18 -1.47 1.54
CA LEU A 141 17.31 -1.04 2.94
C LEU A 141 15.99 -1.07 3.68
N ALA A 142 14.90 -0.71 3.01
CA ALA A 142 13.53 -0.79 3.49
C ALA A 142 12.58 -1.04 2.31
N TYR A 143 11.41 -1.58 2.62
CA TYR A 143 10.37 -1.92 1.64
C TYR A 143 8.99 -1.76 2.26
N HIS A 144 8.06 -1.20 1.51
CA HIS A 144 6.65 -1.14 1.85
C HIS A 144 5.81 -1.30 0.58
N ASP A 145 4.83 -2.20 0.59
CA ASP A 145 3.84 -2.26 -0.48
C ASP A 145 3.05 -0.96 -0.54
N ARG A 146 2.71 -0.49 -1.75
CA ARG A 146 1.69 0.55 -1.87
C ARG A 146 0.34 -0.08 -1.54
N SER A 147 -0.23 0.27 -0.41
CA SER A 147 -1.42 -0.33 0.16
C SER A 147 -2.52 0.70 0.41
N ASP A 148 -3.42 0.42 1.34
CA ASP A 148 -4.55 1.29 1.68
C ASP A 148 -4.11 2.75 1.94
N GLY A 149 -4.77 3.70 1.26
CA GLY A 149 -4.42 5.11 1.31
C GLY A 149 -3.31 5.53 0.35
N GLY A 150 -2.78 4.62 -0.47
CA GLY A 150 -1.88 4.88 -1.58
C GLY A 150 -0.47 5.31 -1.18
N LEU A 151 0.22 5.99 -2.11
CA LEU A 151 1.61 6.42 -1.94
C LEU A 151 1.81 7.26 -0.68
N LEU A 152 0.92 8.23 -0.42
CA LEU A 152 1.07 9.13 0.72
C LEU A 152 1.10 8.34 2.03
N THR A 153 0.15 7.45 2.24
CA THR A 153 0.08 6.64 3.47
C THR A 153 1.29 5.73 3.59
N SER A 154 1.68 5.04 2.52
CA SER A 154 2.84 4.13 2.53
C SER A 154 4.14 4.85 2.93
N VAL A 155 4.45 6.02 2.36
CA VAL A 155 5.66 6.76 2.73
C VAL A 155 5.59 7.35 4.13
N MET A 156 4.38 7.75 4.61
CA MET A 156 4.19 8.20 5.98
C MET A 156 4.43 7.06 6.98
N GLU A 157 3.90 5.88 6.73
CA GLU A 157 4.11 4.70 7.58
C GLU A 157 5.59 4.30 7.65
N MET A 158 6.32 4.40 6.52
CA MET A 158 7.77 4.23 6.50
C MET A 158 8.49 5.28 7.37
N ALA A 159 8.06 6.54 7.31
CA ALA A 159 8.62 7.63 8.13
C ALA A 159 8.28 7.46 9.62
N PHE A 160 7.07 6.99 9.95
CA PHE A 160 6.68 6.68 11.32
C PHE A 160 7.55 5.56 11.90
N ALA A 161 7.72 4.48 11.14
CA ALA A 161 8.57 3.35 11.53
C ALA A 161 10.05 3.74 11.68
N GLY A 162 10.56 4.61 10.79
CA GLY A 162 11.94 5.09 10.80
C GLY A 162 12.21 6.26 11.76
N HIS A 163 11.18 6.84 12.38
CA HIS A 163 11.26 8.06 13.21
C HIS A 163 11.98 9.22 12.52
N CYS A 164 11.77 9.39 11.22
CA CYS A 164 12.45 10.38 10.39
C CYS A 164 11.46 11.27 9.61
N GLY A 165 11.96 12.34 9.02
CA GLY A 165 11.20 13.17 8.08
C GLY A 165 11.32 12.67 6.64
N LEU A 166 10.65 13.36 5.73
CA LEU A 166 10.65 13.07 4.29
C LEU A 166 10.76 14.36 3.49
N ASN A 167 11.53 14.31 2.40
CA ASN A 167 11.49 15.30 1.34
C ASN A 167 11.19 14.61 0.02
N LEU A 168 9.98 14.81 -0.49
CA LEU A 168 9.50 14.15 -1.71
C LEU A 168 9.26 15.18 -2.81
N THR A 169 9.48 14.79 -4.07
CA THR A 169 9.09 15.52 -5.27
C THR A 169 8.23 14.63 -6.18
N LEU A 170 7.17 15.21 -6.72
CA LEU A 170 6.23 14.50 -7.59
C LEU A 170 6.37 14.94 -9.06
N ASP A 171 7.43 15.67 -9.40
CA ASP A 171 7.63 16.26 -10.73
C ASP A 171 7.73 15.20 -11.84
N CYS A 172 8.26 14.00 -11.51
CA CYS A 172 8.33 12.87 -12.43
C CYS A 172 7.00 12.11 -12.61
N LEU A 173 6.03 12.32 -11.70
CA LEU A 173 4.78 11.56 -11.66
C LEU A 173 3.58 12.31 -12.22
N ALA A 174 3.66 13.64 -12.38
CA ALA A 174 2.54 14.49 -12.74
C ALA A 174 2.93 15.56 -13.75
N ASP A 175 2.03 15.83 -14.70
CA ASP A 175 2.12 16.96 -15.61
C ASP A 175 1.42 18.22 -15.06
N SER A 176 0.53 18.04 -14.10
CA SER A 176 -0.26 19.13 -13.51
C SER A 176 -0.68 18.83 -12.06
N ALA A 177 -0.86 19.89 -11.26
CA ALA A 177 -1.29 19.78 -9.88
C ALA A 177 -2.66 19.09 -9.68
N SER A 178 -3.51 19.09 -10.71
CA SER A 178 -4.82 18.40 -10.66
C SER A 178 -4.70 16.87 -10.62
N GLN A 179 -3.56 16.30 -11.00
CA GLN A 179 -3.29 14.86 -10.96
C GLN A 179 -2.80 14.40 -9.58
N LEU A 180 -2.27 15.30 -8.75
CA LEU A 180 -1.64 14.96 -7.48
C LEU A 180 -2.52 14.14 -6.52
N PRO A 181 -3.84 14.44 -6.36
CA PRO A 181 -4.67 13.60 -5.50
C PRO A 181 -4.76 12.15 -5.99
N ALA A 182 -4.85 11.91 -7.29
CA ALA A 182 -4.88 10.56 -7.83
C ALA A 182 -3.53 9.85 -7.64
N ILE A 183 -2.41 10.54 -7.86
CA ILE A 183 -1.06 9.99 -7.67
C ILE A 183 -0.79 9.63 -6.20
N LEU A 184 -1.19 10.50 -5.29
CA LEU A 184 -0.92 10.31 -3.86
C LEU A 184 -1.81 9.24 -3.21
N PHE A 185 -3.04 9.05 -3.72
CA PHE A 185 -4.06 8.25 -3.05
C PHE A 185 -4.59 7.07 -3.86
N ASN A 186 -4.07 6.80 -5.07
CA ASN A 186 -4.38 5.55 -5.75
C ASN A 186 -3.73 4.36 -5.04
N GLU A 187 -4.39 3.22 -5.11
CA GLU A 187 -3.97 1.97 -4.52
C GLU A 187 -3.60 0.95 -5.62
N GLU A 188 -3.00 1.46 -6.71
CA GLU A 188 -2.42 0.61 -7.76
C GLU A 188 -1.34 -0.30 -7.17
N LEU A 189 -1.15 -1.48 -7.76
CA LEU A 189 -0.07 -2.40 -7.35
C LEU A 189 1.29 -1.71 -7.44
N GLY A 190 2.14 -1.98 -6.47
CA GLY A 190 3.48 -1.42 -6.43
C GLY A 190 4.04 -1.36 -5.03
N ALA A 191 5.16 -0.67 -4.88
CA ALA A 191 5.87 -0.55 -3.62
C ALA A 191 6.70 0.73 -3.55
N VAL A 192 7.11 1.09 -2.34
CA VAL A 192 8.19 2.06 -2.10
C VAL A 192 9.37 1.32 -1.50
N ILE A 193 10.54 1.54 -2.07
CA ILE A 193 11.80 0.98 -1.58
C ILE A 193 12.79 2.08 -1.20
N GLN A 194 13.61 1.80 -0.21
CA GLN A 194 14.77 2.62 0.13
C GLN A 194 16.05 1.93 -0.35
N VAL A 195 16.89 2.66 -1.04
CA VAL A 195 18.20 2.19 -1.53
C VAL A 195 19.29 3.21 -1.20
N ARG A 196 20.57 2.80 -1.18
CA ARG A 196 21.65 3.78 -1.11
C ARG A 196 21.72 4.60 -2.40
N GLN A 197 22.00 5.87 -2.28
CA GLN A 197 22.05 6.79 -3.42
C GLN A 197 23.12 6.37 -4.46
N ASP A 198 24.24 5.79 -4.02
CA ASP A 198 25.26 5.26 -4.92
C ASP A 198 24.84 4.01 -5.69
N ALA A 199 23.78 3.31 -5.25
CA ALA A 199 23.22 2.13 -5.90
C ALA A 199 21.97 2.45 -6.75
N THR A 200 21.42 3.66 -6.68
CA THR A 200 20.15 4.02 -7.35
C THR A 200 20.17 3.72 -8.84
N ALA A 201 21.24 4.11 -9.54
CA ALA A 201 21.33 3.88 -10.99
C ALA A 201 21.33 2.39 -11.36
N ASP A 202 22.02 1.55 -10.58
CA ASP A 202 22.07 0.10 -10.80
C ASP A 202 20.70 -0.56 -10.53
N VAL A 203 20.00 -0.09 -9.49
CA VAL A 203 18.64 -0.56 -9.16
C VAL A 203 17.67 -0.23 -10.28
N LEU A 204 17.65 1.03 -10.78
CA LEU A 204 16.81 1.44 -11.91
C LEU A 204 17.12 0.64 -13.17
N ALA A 205 18.41 0.35 -13.43
CA ALA A 205 18.82 -0.47 -14.56
C ALA A 205 18.30 -1.92 -14.49
N GLN A 206 18.23 -2.51 -13.27
CA GLN A 206 17.66 -3.86 -13.09
C GLN A 206 16.15 -3.88 -13.40
N PHE A 207 15.38 -2.89 -12.95
CA PHE A 207 13.97 -2.76 -13.33
C PHE A 207 13.81 -2.55 -14.83
N SER A 208 14.64 -1.70 -15.44
CA SER A 208 14.62 -1.48 -16.91
C SER A 208 14.92 -2.75 -17.68
N ALA A 209 15.90 -3.53 -17.25
CA ALA A 209 16.25 -4.82 -17.88
C ALA A 209 15.12 -5.85 -17.77
N ALA A 210 14.27 -5.75 -16.75
CA ALA A 210 13.09 -6.58 -16.54
C ALA A 210 11.82 -6.07 -17.27
N GLY A 211 11.92 -4.99 -18.09
CA GLY A 211 10.79 -4.38 -18.79
C GLY A 211 9.95 -3.42 -17.95
N LEU A 212 10.40 -3.10 -16.72
CA LEU A 212 9.70 -2.24 -15.76
C LEU A 212 10.31 -0.84 -15.63
N GLY A 213 11.12 -0.40 -16.61
CA GLY A 213 11.81 0.89 -16.54
C GLY A 213 10.87 2.10 -16.49
N GLU A 214 9.68 2.00 -17.06
CA GLU A 214 8.64 3.04 -17.00
C GLU A 214 7.77 2.97 -15.72
N CYS A 215 8.01 1.97 -14.88
CA CYS A 215 7.28 1.77 -13.62
C CYS A 215 8.03 2.31 -12.42
N VAL A 216 9.24 2.87 -12.56
CA VAL A 216 10.11 3.20 -11.43
C VAL A 216 10.58 4.64 -11.48
N ASP A 217 10.35 5.36 -10.38
CA ASP A 217 10.68 6.76 -10.22
C ASP A 217 11.36 7.03 -8.87
N VAL A 218 12.42 7.84 -8.88
CA VAL A 218 13.00 8.37 -7.66
C VAL A 218 12.13 9.51 -7.16
N ILE A 219 11.48 9.32 -6.03
CA ILE A 219 10.48 10.25 -5.49
C ILE A 219 11.00 11.13 -4.36
N GLY A 220 12.21 10.90 -3.86
CA GLY A 220 12.81 11.74 -2.81
C GLY A 220 13.70 10.98 -1.83
N GLN A 221 13.79 11.52 -0.61
CA GLN A 221 14.74 11.07 0.39
C GLN A 221 14.17 11.18 1.80
N PRO A 222 14.56 10.29 2.74
CA PRO A 222 14.30 10.49 4.16
C PRO A 222 15.21 11.58 4.74
N LEU A 223 14.73 12.30 5.75
CA LEU A 223 15.44 13.39 6.43
C LEU A 223 15.74 13.03 7.89
N ASN A 224 16.92 13.46 8.36
CA ASN A 224 17.31 13.28 9.77
C ASN A 224 16.69 14.38 10.68
N ASN A 225 15.40 14.64 10.48
CA ASN A 225 14.57 15.54 11.30
C ASN A 225 13.14 15.01 11.29
N SER A 226 12.16 15.77 11.77
CA SER A 226 10.74 15.39 11.78
C SER A 226 9.90 16.07 10.69
N GLU A 227 10.52 16.84 9.79
CA GLU A 227 9.79 17.55 8.74
C GLU A 227 9.38 16.60 7.61
N VAL A 228 8.14 16.71 7.18
CA VAL A 228 7.61 16.05 5.98
C VAL A 228 7.24 17.12 4.98
N THR A 229 7.86 17.08 3.81
CA THR A 229 7.59 18.02 2.72
C THR A 229 7.39 17.27 1.42
N ILE A 230 6.34 17.64 0.69
CA ILE A 230 6.10 17.19 -0.67
C ILE A 230 6.06 18.41 -1.59
N THR A 231 6.81 18.37 -2.67
CA THR A 231 6.90 19.45 -3.66
C THR A 231 6.44 18.98 -5.04
N PHE A 232 5.94 19.92 -5.81
CA PHE A 232 5.60 19.74 -7.23
C PHE A 232 5.93 21.04 -7.98
N ASN A 233 6.72 20.96 -9.05
CA ASN A 233 7.21 22.10 -9.83
C ASN A 233 7.89 23.18 -8.95
N GLY A 234 8.63 22.73 -7.93
CA GLY A 234 9.32 23.61 -6.99
C GLY A 234 8.42 24.27 -5.94
N GLU A 235 7.11 24.06 -6.00
CA GLU A 235 6.16 24.56 -5.01
C GLU A 235 5.86 23.49 -3.96
N LYS A 236 5.73 23.89 -2.70
CA LYS A 236 5.37 23.01 -1.60
C LYS A 236 3.87 22.75 -1.62
N VAL A 237 3.47 21.50 -1.95
CA VAL A 237 2.05 21.08 -1.99
C VAL A 237 1.59 20.44 -0.69
N PHE A 238 2.52 19.96 0.13
CA PHE A 238 2.25 19.45 1.47
C PHE A 238 3.42 19.73 2.42
N ALA A 239 3.11 20.02 3.68
CA ALA A 239 4.09 20.09 4.76
C ALA A 239 3.46 19.71 6.09
N GLY A 240 4.20 19.01 6.93
CA GLY A 240 3.76 18.60 8.27
C GLY A 240 4.92 18.17 9.13
N GLN A 241 4.62 17.86 10.39
CA GLN A 241 5.57 17.24 11.31
C GLN A 241 5.22 15.76 11.48
N ARG A 242 6.19 14.87 11.37
CA ARG A 242 6.01 13.42 11.47
C ARG A 242 5.20 13.03 12.71
N GLY A 243 5.54 13.56 13.88
CA GLY A 243 4.84 13.22 15.12
C GLY A 243 3.37 13.62 15.14
N GLU A 244 3.01 14.77 14.55
CA GLU A 244 1.61 15.21 14.43
C GLU A 244 0.83 14.32 13.47
N LEU A 245 1.42 13.98 12.33
CA LEU A 245 0.83 13.06 11.35
C LEU A 245 0.66 11.66 11.92
N GLN A 246 1.64 11.17 12.68
CA GLN A 246 1.58 9.86 13.32
C GLN A 246 0.48 9.80 14.39
N ARG A 247 0.28 10.87 15.17
CA ARG A 247 -0.84 10.95 16.11
C ARG A 247 -2.19 10.91 15.40
N GLN A 248 -2.35 11.61 14.27
CA GLN A 248 -3.57 11.55 13.48
C GLN A 248 -3.82 10.13 12.93
N TRP A 249 -2.79 9.47 12.42
CA TRP A 249 -2.85 8.10 11.93
C TRP A 249 -3.22 7.10 13.05
N ALA A 250 -2.65 7.25 14.25
CA ALA A 250 -2.86 6.36 15.37
C ALA A 250 -4.16 6.63 16.17
N GLU A 251 -4.82 7.78 15.99
CA GLU A 251 -5.91 8.27 16.82
C GLU A 251 -7.03 7.24 17.01
N THR A 252 -7.53 6.66 15.94
CA THR A 252 -8.63 5.69 16.01
C THR A 252 -8.24 4.45 16.81
N SER A 253 -7.06 3.89 16.53
CA SER A 253 -6.53 2.71 17.24
C SER A 253 -6.28 3.02 18.73
N PHE A 254 -5.76 4.19 19.02
CA PHE A 254 -5.58 4.67 20.40
C PHE A 254 -6.91 4.75 21.17
N GLN A 255 -7.96 5.32 20.57
CA GLN A 255 -9.26 5.41 21.23
C GLN A 255 -9.87 4.03 21.50
N ILE A 256 -9.73 3.08 20.55
CA ILE A 256 -10.18 1.71 20.74
C ILE A 256 -9.36 1.02 21.85
N GLN A 257 -8.04 1.16 21.84
CA GLN A 257 -7.15 0.61 22.86
C GLN A 257 -7.51 1.16 24.26
N ARG A 258 -7.72 2.46 24.36
CA ARG A 258 -8.09 3.14 25.61
C ARG A 258 -9.41 2.65 26.19
N MET A 259 -10.39 2.28 25.34
CA MET A 259 -11.67 1.70 25.80
C MET A 259 -11.55 0.23 26.21
N ARG A 260 -10.64 -0.52 25.60
CA ARG A 260 -10.48 -1.96 25.81
C ARG A 260 -9.49 -2.30 26.91
N ASP A 261 -8.35 -1.60 26.94
CA ASP A 261 -7.19 -1.91 27.78
C ASP A 261 -7.08 -0.93 28.97
N ASN A 262 -5.92 -0.87 29.61
CA ASN A 262 -5.64 0.14 30.63
C ASN A 262 -5.51 1.52 30.00
N ALA A 263 -6.41 2.44 30.34
CA ALA A 263 -6.49 3.76 29.71
C ALA A 263 -5.24 4.62 29.95
N ASP A 264 -4.60 4.50 31.12
CA ASP A 264 -3.40 5.28 31.45
C ASP A 264 -2.19 4.77 30.66
N CYS A 265 -2.06 3.45 30.48
CA CYS A 265 -1.01 2.86 29.64
C CYS A 265 -1.19 3.26 28.16
N ALA A 266 -2.42 3.18 27.65
CA ALA A 266 -2.72 3.60 26.28
C ALA A 266 -2.38 5.08 26.06
N GLN A 267 -2.68 5.94 27.04
CA GLN A 267 -2.33 7.36 26.97
C GLN A 267 -0.82 7.58 26.95
N GLN A 268 -0.06 6.85 27.80
CA GLN A 268 1.40 6.97 27.84
C GLN A 268 2.04 6.54 26.52
N GLU A 269 1.53 5.47 25.89
CA GLU A 269 2.00 5.04 24.56
C GLU A 269 1.72 6.09 23.48
N PHE A 270 0.54 6.72 23.52
CA PHE A 270 0.16 7.75 22.56
C PHE A 270 0.94 9.06 22.74
N ASP A 271 1.30 9.42 23.96
CA ASP A 271 2.01 10.66 24.28
C ASP A 271 3.47 10.67 23.77
N VAL A 272 4.07 9.50 23.51
CA VAL A 272 5.45 9.40 23.00
C VAL A 272 5.56 9.41 21.47
N LEU A 273 4.45 9.43 20.74
CA LEU A 273 4.43 9.60 19.29
C LEU A 273 4.82 11.05 18.92
#